data_08739a09101efc2952a479e5d78e9b35
#
_entry.id   08739a09101efc2952a479e5d78e9b35
#
_cell.length_a   1.000
_cell.length_b   1.000
_cell.length_c   1.000
_cell.angle_alpha   90.00
_cell.angle_beta   90.00
_cell.angle_gamma   90.00
#
_symmetry.space_group_name_H-M   'P 1'
#
loop_
_entity.id
_entity.type
_entity.pdbx_description
1 polymer ?
#
loop_
_entity_poly.entity_id
_entity_poly.type
_entity_poly.pdbx_seq_one_letter_code
_entity_poly.pdbx_strand_id
1 'polypeptide(L)'
;MLNRYPLWKNLMVIFLVAIGILYALPNLYGEDPAVQISGTRGQEADSGVLSEVQTVLKDNHLTTKSVVLENGSILVRFDNTDAQLLAKDKITEKLGTNYSVALNLAPATPKWLSSIGGNPMKWGLDLRGGVRFLMEVDMNSALSKRQEQLQDSLRTELRKEKYQYSAIKSAENFSTIVTLANPDQLSDVQRYLRKQHPTLDIRAISDNTLSLALSDAALNEARESAIEQNLSILRKRVTELGVAEAVIQRQGAERIVVELPGVQDTARAKEILGATATLEFRLVNGNANLDAAARGMVTSDSEVKYDRNNRPIVLYKRAVLGGEHITNASSGVDQNTSRPQVSVTLDSEGGEIMSQTTRANIQKPMATLYVEYKDSGKKDENGKTILQKHEEVINVATIQGRFGSQFQITGIDSPAEAQNLAVLLRSGALIAPIQIVEERTIGPSLGAQNVEQGLQASFWGLMVVVVFMIIYYRKFGIIADIALIANIVLLVGLMSLLPGATLTMPGIAGIVLAVGMSVDANVLIFERIKEEIRNGRPVQQAISEGYSGAFSSIFDANLTTILTAVALYAVGTGPIKGFAITLSLGIAISMFTAITGTRAIVNFLYGGKRIDKLSI
;
A
#
# COMPACT_ATOMS: atom_id res chain seq x y z
N MET A 1 -41.47 -6.40 36.35
CA MET A 1 -40.81 -5.30 37.10
C MET A 1 -40.12 -4.38 36.08
N LEU A 2 -40.52 -3.15 36.04
CA LEU A 2 -39.91 -2.11 35.20
C LEU A 2 -38.43 -1.86 35.63
N ASN A 3 -37.56 -1.58 34.66
CA ASN A 3 -36.14 -1.24 34.85
C ASN A 3 -35.28 -2.37 35.50
N ARG A 4 -35.45 -3.60 35.05
CA ARG A 4 -34.51 -4.70 35.38
C ARG A 4 -33.99 -5.33 34.09
N TYR A 5 -32.68 -5.24 33.86
CA TYR A 5 -32.03 -6.02 32.82
C TYR A 5 -31.83 -7.46 33.25
N PRO A 6 -32.04 -8.42 32.33
CA PRO A 6 -31.59 -9.80 32.59
C PRO A 6 -30.06 -9.82 32.74
N LEU A 7 -29.55 -10.69 33.58
CA LEU A 7 -28.13 -10.78 33.93
C LEU A 7 -27.21 -10.82 32.70
N TRP A 8 -27.64 -11.50 31.66
CA TRP A 8 -26.84 -11.62 30.41
C TRP A 8 -26.54 -10.25 29.74
N LYS A 9 -27.47 -9.28 29.81
CA LYS A 9 -27.24 -7.94 29.25
C LYS A 9 -26.20 -7.17 30.05
N ASN A 10 -26.24 -7.25 31.37
CA ASN A 10 -25.23 -6.62 32.21
C ASN A 10 -23.84 -7.26 31.99
N LEU A 11 -23.80 -8.59 31.92
CA LEU A 11 -22.56 -9.32 31.63
C LEU A 11 -22.01 -8.97 30.24
N MET A 12 -22.88 -8.83 29.25
CA MET A 12 -22.49 -8.40 27.90
C MET A 12 -21.83 -7.00 27.91
N VAL A 13 -22.43 -6.02 28.62
CA VAL A 13 -21.84 -4.67 28.72
C VAL A 13 -20.47 -4.73 29.41
N ILE A 14 -20.37 -5.44 30.54
CA ILE A 14 -19.09 -5.59 31.27
C ILE A 14 -18.04 -6.28 30.38
N PHE A 15 -18.42 -7.33 29.69
CA PHE A 15 -17.53 -8.09 28.80
C PHE A 15 -17.00 -7.23 27.64
N LEU A 16 -17.88 -6.44 26.98
CA LEU A 16 -17.47 -5.55 25.89
C LEU A 16 -16.53 -4.45 26.41
N VAL A 17 -16.84 -3.84 27.56
CA VAL A 17 -15.96 -2.82 28.17
C VAL A 17 -14.61 -3.45 28.56
N ALA A 18 -14.59 -4.66 29.11
CA ALA A 18 -13.36 -5.36 29.46
C ALA A 18 -12.49 -5.67 28.23
N ILE A 19 -13.11 -6.11 27.12
CA ILE A 19 -12.43 -6.27 25.84
C ILE A 19 -11.89 -4.92 25.34
N GLY A 20 -12.70 -3.87 25.40
CA GLY A 20 -12.28 -2.52 25.00
C GLY A 20 -11.06 -2.05 25.80
N ILE A 21 -11.05 -2.25 27.13
CA ILE A 21 -9.88 -1.94 27.97
C ILE A 21 -8.67 -2.77 27.52
N LEU A 22 -8.85 -4.08 27.31
CA LEU A 22 -7.77 -4.98 26.94
C LEU A 22 -7.07 -4.53 25.64
N TYR A 23 -7.85 -4.17 24.62
CA TYR A 23 -7.31 -3.72 23.34
C TYR A 23 -6.94 -2.22 23.32
N ALA A 24 -7.37 -1.42 24.29
CA ALA A 24 -6.90 -0.06 24.46
C ALA A 24 -5.54 0.02 25.21
N LEU A 25 -5.24 -0.98 26.07
CA LEU A 25 -4.01 -1.04 26.87
C LEU A 25 -2.71 -0.88 26.05
N PRO A 26 -2.54 -1.45 24.84
CA PRO A 26 -1.31 -1.29 24.06
C PRO A 26 -0.91 0.17 23.85
N ASN A 27 -1.87 1.07 23.73
CA ASN A 27 -1.62 2.49 23.48
C ASN A 27 -1.00 3.24 24.67
N LEU A 28 -1.03 2.66 25.87
CA LEU A 28 -0.42 3.24 27.06
C LEU A 28 1.08 2.96 27.18
N TYR A 29 1.59 1.95 26.45
CA TYR A 29 3.00 1.56 26.53
C TYR A 29 3.91 2.37 25.60
N GLY A 30 3.32 3.07 24.59
CA GLY A 30 4.09 3.85 23.63
C GLY A 30 4.93 3.00 22.67
N GLU A 31 5.90 3.65 22.04
CA GLU A 31 6.83 3.05 21.08
C GLU A 31 8.28 3.31 21.52
N ASP A 32 9.13 2.30 21.36
CA ASP A 32 10.57 2.41 21.57
C ASP A 32 11.28 2.72 20.26
N PRO A 33 12.30 3.63 20.25
CA PRO A 33 13.22 3.73 19.12
C PRO A 33 13.86 2.37 18.85
N ALA A 34 13.79 1.90 17.61
CA ALA A 34 14.29 0.59 17.25
C ALA A 34 15.04 0.59 15.92
N VAL A 35 15.98 -0.33 15.76
CA VAL A 35 16.62 -0.65 14.50
C VAL A 35 16.14 -2.02 14.07
N GLN A 36 15.57 -2.08 12.89
CA GLN A 36 15.15 -3.33 12.26
C GLN A 36 16.19 -3.76 11.24
N ILE A 37 16.67 -4.99 11.38
CA ILE A 37 17.65 -5.59 10.49
C ILE A 37 16.94 -6.74 9.78
N SER A 38 16.75 -6.60 8.49
CA SER A 38 16.11 -7.61 7.64
C SER A 38 17.11 -8.11 6.62
N GLY A 39 17.10 -9.39 6.35
CA GLY A 39 17.95 -9.95 5.31
C GLY A 39 17.56 -9.39 3.94
N THR A 40 18.54 -8.96 3.16
CA THR A 40 18.39 -8.73 1.74
C THR A 40 18.65 -10.05 1.02
N ARG A 41 18.08 -10.32 -0.15
CA ARG A 41 18.36 -11.51 -0.98
C ARG A 41 17.57 -12.77 -0.63
N GLY A 42 16.46 -12.69 0.08
CA GLY A 42 15.73 -13.89 0.53
C GLY A 42 16.47 -14.66 1.62
N GLN A 43 17.57 -14.11 2.17
CA GLN A 43 18.16 -14.58 3.42
C GLN A 43 17.34 -13.99 4.56
N GLU A 44 16.87 -14.83 5.44
CA GLU A 44 16.35 -14.40 6.73
C GLU A 44 17.53 -14.11 7.66
N ALA A 45 17.37 -13.14 8.54
CA ALA A 45 18.33 -12.95 9.61
C ALA A 45 18.27 -14.19 10.52
N ASP A 46 19.41 -14.79 10.78
CA ASP A 46 19.55 -15.99 11.59
C ASP A 46 20.20 -15.69 12.95
N SER A 47 20.40 -16.74 13.75
CA SER A 47 21.06 -16.62 15.06
C SER A 47 22.53 -16.20 14.96
N GLY A 48 23.20 -16.45 13.83
CA GLY A 48 24.56 -16.01 13.58
C GLY A 48 24.64 -14.49 13.46
N VAL A 49 23.77 -13.92 12.66
CA VAL A 49 23.62 -12.46 12.49
C VAL A 49 23.17 -11.80 13.80
N LEU A 50 22.28 -12.43 14.55
CA LEU A 50 21.88 -11.95 15.88
C LEU A 50 23.10 -11.80 16.80
N SER A 51 23.97 -12.81 16.83
CA SER A 51 25.20 -12.77 17.65
C SER A 51 26.17 -11.71 17.17
N GLU A 52 26.28 -11.49 15.87
CA GLU A 52 27.13 -10.46 15.28
C GLU A 52 26.61 -9.07 15.63
N VAL A 53 25.30 -8.82 15.52
CA VAL A 53 24.64 -7.57 15.94
C VAL A 53 24.87 -7.31 17.43
N GLN A 54 24.68 -8.32 18.28
CA GLN A 54 24.94 -8.19 19.73
C GLN A 54 26.40 -7.84 20.03
N THR A 55 27.34 -8.39 19.30
CA THR A 55 28.77 -8.07 19.43
C THR A 55 29.04 -6.62 19.05
N VAL A 56 28.52 -6.15 17.91
CA VAL A 56 28.65 -4.74 17.47
C VAL A 56 28.10 -3.77 18.51
N LEU A 57 26.93 -4.07 19.07
CA LEU A 57 26.30 -3.23 20.09
C LEU A 57 27.14 -3.17 21.37
N LYS A 58 27.69 -4.31 21.80
CA LYS A 58 28.55 -4.41 22.99
C LYS A 58 29.89 -3.71 22.82
N ASP A 59 30.55 -3.88 21.66
CA ASP A 59 31.85 -3.29 21.35
C ASP A 59 31.76 -1.75 21.29
N ASN A 60 30.63 -1.22 20.89
CA ASN A 60 30.36 0.22 20.85
C ASN A 60 29.68 0.77 22.11
N HIS A 61 29.57 -0.03 23.18
CA HIS A 61 28.97 0.36 24.45
C HIS A 61 27.53 0.90 24.34
N LEU A 62 26.76 0.38 23.37
CA LEU A 62 25.38 0.80 23.12
C LEU A 62 24.43 0.00 24.03
N THR A 63 23.73 0.69 24.91
CA THR A 63 22.72 0.09 25.78
C THR A 63 21.43 -0.17 24.97
N THR A 64 20.88 -1.37 25.09
CA THR A 64 19.67 -1.78 24.39
C THR A 64 18.63 -2.29 25.38
N LYS A 65 17.36 -1.98 25.16
CA LYS A 65 16.24 -2.57 25.92
C LYS A 65 16.04 -4.06 25.59
N SER A 66 16.13 -4.40 24.32
CA SER A 66 16.03 -5.78 23.86
C SER A 66 16.60 -5.96 22.46
N VAL A 67 17.09 -7.17 22.18
CA VAL A 67 17.50 -7.63 20.86
C VAL A 67 16.78 -8.93 20.60
N VAL A 68 15.89 -8.97 19.62
CA VAL A 68 15.00 -10.13 19.37
C VAL A 68 15.03 -10.46 17.88
N LEU A 69 15.08 -11.77 17.58
CA LEU A 69 14.89 -12.31 16.23
C LEU A 69 13.43 -12.72 16.07
N GLU A 70 12.70 -12.05 15.21
CA GLU A 70 11.28 -12.30 14.93
C GLU A 70 11.03 -12.31 13.42
N ASN A 71 10.34 -13.33 12.91
CA ASN A 71 9.96 -13.46 11.49
C ASN A 71 11.10 -13.20 10.49
N GLY A 72 12.29 -13.74 10.76
CA GLY A 72 13.45 -13.57 9.87
C GLY A 72 14.08 -12.18 9.89
N SER A 73 13.71 -11.32 10.85
CA SER A 73 14.28 -9.98 11.07
C SER A 73 14.75 -9.83 12.51
N ILE A 74 15.83 -9.07 12.73
CA ILE A 74 16.30 -8.74 14.07
C ILE A 74 15.78 -7.34 14.41
N LEU A 75 15.13 -7.23 15.55
CA LEU A 75 14.64 -5.97 16.09
C LEU A 75 15.45 -5.62 17.34
N VAL A 76 16.16 -4.48 17.30
CA VAL A 76 16.94 -3.92 18.40
C VAL A 76 16.23 -2.70 18.93
N ARG A 77 15.86 -2.67 20.21
CA ARG A 77 15.16 -1.55 20.86
C ARG A 77 16.11 -0.74 21.74
N PHE A 78 15.95 0.58 21.72
CA PHE A 78 16.78 1.54 22.45
C PHE A 78 15.93 2.42 23.38
N ASP A 79 16.59 3.09 24.33
CA ASP A 79 15.96 4.05 25.22
C ASP A 79 15.79 5.43 24.59
N ASN A 80 16.64 5.78 23.63
CA ASN A 80 16.62 7.08 22.96
C ASN A 80 17.02 6.98 21.48
N THR A 81 16.70 8.04 20.74
CA THR A 81 16.95 8.14 19.31
C THR A 81 18.42 8.29 18.96
N ASP A 82 19.25 8.87 19.85
CA ASP A 82 20.69 9.05 19.58
C ASP A 82 21.41 7.70 19.54
N ALA A 83 21.12 6.83 20.52
CA ALA A 83 21.61 5.45 20.53
C ALA A 83 21.14 4.65 19.31
N GLN A 84 19.88 4.86 18.88
CA GLN A 84 19.31 4.24 17.69
C GLN A 84 20.09 4.63 16.42
N LEU A 85 20.35 5.92 16.23
CA LEU A 85 21.07 6.43 15.05
C LEU A 85 22.50 5.90 15.00
N LEU A 86 23.21 5.96 16.12
CA LEU A 86 24.58 5.44 16.20
C LEU A 86 24.63 3.93 15.97
N ALA A 87 23.66 3.17 16.52
CA ALA A 87 23.55 1.75 16.30
C ALA A 87 23.29 1.40 14.84
N LYS A 88 22.38 2.13 14.15
CA LYS A 88 22.14 1.95 12.73
C LYS A 88 23.43 2.06 11.92
N ASP A 89 24.21 3.12 12.16
CA ASP A 89 25.45 3.36 11.41
C ASP A 89 26.47 2.25 11.65
N LYS A 90 26.69 1.86 12.90
CA LYS A 90 27.65 0.80 13.26
C LYS A 90 27.22 -0.59 12.78
N ILE A 91 25.94 -0.91 12.87
CA ILE A 91 25.40 -2.19 12.36
C ILE A 91 25.50 -2.22 10.83
N THR A 92 25.20 -1.09 10.15
CA THR A 92 25.29 -1.01 8.68
C THR A 92 26.75 -1.17 8.22
N GLU A 93 27.70 -0.53 8.91
CA GLU A 93 29.14 -0.65 8.64
C GLU A 93 29.62 -2.11 8.75
N LYS A 94 29.14 -2.85 9.75
CA LYS A 94 29.56 -4.23 10.03
C LYS A 94 28.89 -5.27 9.14
N LEU A 95 27.57 -5.21 8.97
CA LEU A 95 26.80 -6.19 8.21
C LEU A 95 26.89 -5.97 6.69
N GLY A 96 27.30 -4.77 6.27
CA GLY A 96 27.43 -4.42 4.85
C GLY A 96 26.10 -4.47 4.10
N THR A 97 26.16 -4.76 2.80
CA THR A 97 25.00 -4.74 1.89
C THR A 97 24.11 -5.98 1.95
N ASN A 98 24.46 -6.98 2.77
CA ASN A 98 23.73 -8.23 2.87
C ASN A 98 22.46 -8.11 3.70
N TYR A 99 22.37 -7.06 4.52
CA TYR A 99 21.24 -6.79 5.40
C TYR A 99 20.78 -5.34 5.24
N SER A 100 19.47 -5.14 5.23
CA SER A 100 18.86 -3.82 5.29
C SER A 100 18.73 -3.42 6.75
N VAL A 101 19.33 -2.30 7.12
CA VAL A 101 19.28 -1.74 8.47
C VAL A 101 18.43 -0.48 8.43
N ALA A 102 17.20 -0.58 8.92
CA ALA A 102 16.22 0.50 8.89
C ALA A 102 15.94 1.04 10.30
N LEU A 103 15.75 2.36 10.39
CA LEU A 103 15.19 2.98 11.59
C LEU A 103 13.71 2.63 11.68
N ASN A 104 13.27 2.21 12.85
CA ASN A 104 11.88 1.86 13.12
C ASN A 104 11.47 2.39 14.50
N LEU A 105 10.16 2.45 14.74
CA LEU A 105 9.57 2.62 16.06
C LEU A 105 8.82 1.33 16.38
N ALA A 106 9.22 0.64 17.43
CA ALA A 106 8.66 -0.64 17.80
C ALA A 106 7.69 -0.48 18.98
N PRO A 107 6.46 -1.02 18.92
CA PRO A 107 5.53 -0.97 20.03
C PRO A 107 6.17 -1.56 21.32
N ALA A 108 6.09 -0.83 22.43
CA ALA A 108 6.58 -1.30 23.73
C ALA A 108 5.58 -2.24 24.44
N THR A 109 4.63 -2.80 23.69
CA THR A 109 3.56 -3.68 24.19
C THR A 109 4.13 -4.97 24.79
N PRO A 110 3.69 -5.38 25.99
CA PRO A 110 4.10 -6.65 26.59
C PRO A 110 3.74 -7.87 25.74
N LYS A 111 4.59 -8.90 25.75
CA LYS A 111 4.43 -10.11 24.91
C LYS A 111 3.09 -10.83 25.08
N TRP A 112 2.56 -10.88 26.33
CA TRP A 112 1.28 -11.53 26.59
C TRP A 112 0.10 -10.80 25.90
N LEU A 113 0.20 -9.48 25.74
CA LEU A 113 -0.83 -8.66 25.11
C LEU A 113 -0.73 -8.74 23.58
N SER A 114 0.49 -8.71 23.04
CA SER A 114 0.72 -8.89 21.60
C SER A 114 0.36 -10.31 21.12
N SER A 115 0.51 -11.34 21.97
CA SER A 115 0.15 -12.73 21.61
C SER A 115 -1.36 -12.95 21.40
N ILE A 116 -2.21 -12.10 21.98
CA ILE A 116 -3.67 -12.10 21.73
C ILE A 116 -4.10 -11.08 20.67
N GLY A 117 -3.15 -10.53 19.90
CA GLY A 117 -3.42 -9.55 18.84
C GLY A 117 -3.58 -8.11 19.33
N GLY A 118 -3.23 -7.81 20.60
CA GLY A 118 -3.24 -6.47 21.18
C GLY A 118 -2.07 -5.63 20.65
N ASN A 119 -2.30 -4.86 19.61
CA ASN A 119 -1.35 -3.90 19.04
C ASN A 119 -1.83 -2.47 19.28
N PRO A 120 -0.94 -1.47 19.41
CA PRO A 120 -1.36 -0.09 19.49
C PRO A 120 -2.05 0.34 18.19
N MET A 121 -2.91 1.35 18.27
CA MET A 121 -3.53 1.93 17.07
C MET A 121 -2.45 2.58 16.19
N LYS A 122 -2.65 2.49 14.89
CA LYS A 122 -1.72 3.04 13.90
C LYS A 122 -1.92 4.54 13.77
N TRP A 123 -0.81 5.26 13.70
CA TRP A 123 -0.81 6.71 13.52
C TRP A 123 -0.61 7.05 12.04
N GLY A 124 -1.41 7.99 11.54
CA GLY A 124 -1.29 8.49 10.19
C GLY A 124 -0.04 9.36 9.99
N LEU A 125 0.22 9.68 8.74
CA LEU A 125 1.37 10.47 8.32
C LEU A 125 1.45 11.85 9.00
N ASP A 126 0.31 12.48 9.23
CA ASP A 126 0.16 13.80 9.85
C ASP A 126 0.50 13.84 11.35
N LEU A 127 0.52 12.67 12.01
CA LEU A 127 0.89 12.52 13.43
C LEU A 127 2.30 11.94 13.61
N ARG A 128 2.73 11.05 12.73
CA ARG A 128 4.05 10.37 12.82
C ARG A 128 5.15 11.07 12.03
N GLY A 129 4.76 11.94 11.10
CA GLY A 129 5.67 12.47 10.09
C GLY A 129 5.97 11.44 9.00
N GLY A 130 6.72 11.82 7.98
CA GLY A 130 7.07 10.97 6.86
C GLY A 130 6.78 11.63 5.51
N VAL A 131 6.58 10.83 4.46
CA VAL A 131 6.34 11.33 3.10
C VAL A 131 5.08 10.73 2.47
N ARG A 132 4.37 11.57 1.72
CA ARG A 132 3.25 11.19 0.86
C ARG A 132 3.59 11.49 -0.59
N PHE A 133 3.46 10.47 -1.43
CA PHE A 133 3.55 10.60 -2.88
C PHE A 133 2.18 10.41 -3.49
N LEU A 134 1.78 11.34 -4.35
CA LEU A 134 0.69 11.13 -5.30
C LEU A 134 1.33 10.74 -6.63
N MET A 135 1.06 9.55 -7.08
CA MET A 135 1.60 8.98 -8.30
C MET A 135 0.51 8.85 -9.35
N GLU A 136 0.82 9.17 -10.59
CA GLU A 136 -0.06 9.00 -11.74
C GLU A 136 0.49 7.90 -12.64
N VAL A 137 -0.38 6.98 -13.03
CA VAL A 137 -0.04 5.85 -13.90
C VAL A 137 -0.20 6.28 -15.35
N ASP A 138 0.84 6.09 -16.16
CA ASP A 138 0.78 6.37 -17.61
C ASP A 138 0.02 5.27 -18.35
N MET A 139 -1.30 5.45 -18.42
CA MET A 139 -2.20 4.51 -19.09
C MET A 139 -1.93 4.41 -20.59
N ASN A 140 -1.47 5.48 -21.22
CA ASN A 140 -1.17 5.48 -22.65
C ASN A 140 0.00 4.54 -22.96
N SER A 141 1.05 4.58 -22.15
CA SER A 141 2.18 3.64 -22.26
C SER A 141 1.74 2.19 -22.01
N ALA A 142 0.85 1.93 -21.04
CA ALA A 142 0.32 0.60 -20.79
C ALA A 142 -0.48 0.06 -21.99
N LEU A 143 -1.35 0.87 -22.56
CA LEU A 143 -2.18 0.50 -23.70
C LEU A 143 -1.34 0.34 -24.97
N SER A 144 -0.33 1.20 -25.18
CA SER A 144 0.62 1.06 -26.30
C SER A 144 1.41 -0.25 -26.20
N LYS A 145 1.89 -0.62 -25.03
CA LYS A 145 2.57 -1.90 -24.82
C LYS A 145 1.64 -3.09 -25.10
N ARG A 146 0.38 -2.99 -24.69
CA ARG A 146 -0.64 -4.01 -24.98
C ARG A 146 -0.91 -4.12 -26.47
N GLN A 147 -0.93 -2.99 -27.20
CA GLN A 147 -1.08 -2.95 -28.65
C GLN A 147 0.12 -3.62 -29.36
N GLU A 148 1.35 -3.36 -28.93
CA GLU A 148 2.55 -4.01 -29.45
C GLU A 148 2.51 -5.54 -29.25
N GLN A 149 2.15 -5.98 -28.06
CA GLN A 149 1.99 -7.42 -27.76
C GLN A 149 0.93 -8.07 -28.64
N LEU A 150 -0.20 -7.38 -28.87
CA LEU A 150 -1.24 -7.87 -29.78
C LEU A 150 -0.70 -8.01 -31.21
N GLN A 151 0.06 -7.03 -31.71
CA GLN A 151 0.66 -7.11 -33.04
C GLN A 151 1.60 -8.30 -33.20
N ASP A 152 2.41 -8.60 -32.19
CA ASP A 152 3.34 -9.73 -32.22
C ASP A 152 2.60 -11.07 -32.14
N SER A 153 1.54 -11.14 -31.35
CA SER A 153 0.63 -12.29 -31.31
C SER A 153 0.00 -12.52 -32.70
N LEU A 154 -0.59 -11.46 -33.29
CA LEU A 154 -1.21 -11.53 -34.61
C LEU A 154 -0.24 -11.97 -35.70
N ARG A 155 1.01 -11.47 -35.68
CA ARG A 155 2.05 -11.91 -36.64
C ARG A 155 2.32 -13.40 -36.52
N THR A 156 2.37 -13.90 -35.31
CA THR A 156 2.63 -15.32 -35.04
C THR A 156 1.44 -16.21 -35.43
N GLU A 157 0.24 -15.81 -35.04
CA GLU A 157 -1.01 -16.54 -35.30
C GLU A 157 -1.34 -16.60 -36.80
N LEU A 158 -1.30 -15.48 -37.49
CA LEU A 158 -1.60 -15.44 -38.93
C LEU A 158 -0.60 -16.27 -39.75
N ARG A 159 0.69 -16.27 -39.36
CA ARG A 159 1.70 -17.14 -40.01
C ARG A 159 1.43 -18.62 -39.75
N LYS A 160 1.06 -18.98 -38.51
CA LYS A 160 0.75 -20.37 -38.14
C LYS A 160 -0.43 -20.90 -38.94
N GLU A 161 -1.46 -20.10 -39.11
CA GLU A 161 -2.66 -20.43 -39.89
C GLU A 161 -2.49 -20.24 -41.41
N LYS A 162 -1.27 -19.86 -41.85
CA LYS A 162 -0.91 -19.64 -43.27
C LYS A 162 -1.67 -18.50 -43.96
N TYR A 163 -2.21 -17.55 -43.20
CA TYR A 163 -2.78 -16.33 -43.75
C TYR A 163 -1.65 -15.36 -44.15
N GLN A 164 -1.74 -14.83 -45.39
CA GLN A 164 -0.73 -13.91 -45.88
C GLN A 164 -1.15 -12.46 -45.64
N TYR A 165 -0.30 -11.73 -44.93
CA TYR A 165 -0.47 -10.31 -44.68
C TYR A 165 0.68 -9.48 -45.25
N SER A 166 0.38 -8.27 -45.74
CA SER A 166 1.38 -7.32 -46.25
C SER A 166 1.89 -6.39 -45.13
N ALA A 167 1.04 -5.99 -44.20
CA ALA A 167 1.42 -5.13 -43.08
C ALA A 167 0.57 -5.36 -41.82
N ILE A 168 1.20 -5.19 -40.64
CA ILE A 168 0.51 -5.03 -39.35
C ILE A 168 1.11 -3.79 -38.71
N LYS A 169 0.28 -2.74 -38.50
CA LYS A 169 0.71 -1.42 -38.01
C LYS A 169 -0.16 -0.92 -36.88
N SER A 170 0.42 -0.11 -36.01
CA SER A 170 -0.32 0.68 -35.01
C SER A 170 -1.14 1.78 -35.71
N ALA A 171 -2.32 2.06 -35.19
CA ALA A 171 -3.13 3.20 -35.59
C ALA A 171 -3.62 3.96 -34.33
N GLU A 172 -4.35 5.03 -34.54
CA GLU A 172 -4.90 5.86 -33.47
C GLU A 172 -5.83 5.07 -32.53
N ASN A 173 -6.02 5.58 -31.32
CA ASN A 173 -6.85 4.97 -30.28
C ASN A 173 -6.46 3.52 -29.94
N PHE A 174 -5.15 3.23 -29.93
CA PHE A 174 -4.59 1.89 -29.62
C PHE A 174 -5.14 0.77 -30.50
N SER A 175 -5.62 1.10 -31.71
CA SER A 175 -6.07 0.13 -32.69
C SER A 175 -4.92 -0.41 -33.53
N THR A 176 -5.05 -1.63 -34.01
CA THR A 176 -4.08 -2.29 -34.89
C THR A 176 -4.70 -2.52 -36.26
N ILE A 177 -4.01 -2.10 -37.30
CA ILE A 177 -4.43 -2.30 -38.69
C ILE A 177 -3.66 -3.50 -39.26
N VAL A 178 -4.41 -4.47 -39.77
CA VAL A 178 -3.89 -5.64 -40.47
C VAL A 178 -4.30 -5.55 -41.93
N THR A 179 -3.31 -5.45 -42.81
CA THR A 179 -3.52 -5.45 -44.27
C THR A 179 -3.15 -6.83 -44.83
N LEU A 180 -4.10 -7.52 -45.42
CA LEU A 180 -3.90 -8.84 -46.02
C LEU A 180 -3.30 -8.69 -47.44
N ALA A 181 -2.53 -9.70 -47.83
CA ALA A 181 -1.99 -9.80 -49.17
C ALA A 181 -3.05 -10.23 -50.20
N ASN A 182 -4.02 -11.07 -49.77
CA ASN A 182 -5.11 -11.55 -50.58
C ASN A 182 -6.47 -11.07 -50.02
N PRO A 183 -7.24 -10.24 -50.76
CA PRO A 183 -8.56 -9.78 -50.34
C PRO A 183 -9.58 -10.91 -50.10
N ASP A 184 -9.51 -12.01 -50.83
CA ASP A 184 -10.45 -13.14 -50.72
C ASP A 184 -10.41 -13.79 -49.33
N GLN A 185 -9.32 -13.66 -48.60
CA GLN A 185 -9.16 -14.21 -47.26
C GLN A 185 -9.74 -13.33 -46.14
N LEU A 186 -10.21 -12.11 -46.46
CA LEU A 186 -10.65 -11.15 -45.44
C LEU A 186 -11.73 -11.71 -44.52
N SER A 187 -12.77 -12.30 -45.08
CA SER A 187 -13.90 -12.85 -44.29
C SER A 187 -13.49 -14.00 -43.40
N ASP A 188 -12.60 -14.85 -43.86
CA ASP A 188 -12.12 -15.99 -43.08
C ASP A 188 -11.18 -15.57 -41.95
N VAL A 189 -10.25 -14.64 -42.22
CA VAL A 189 -9.39 -14.05 -41.22
C VAL A 189 -10.21 -13.29 -40.16
N GLN A 190 -11.20 -12.50 -40.58
CA GLN A 190 -12.07 -11.77 -39.65
C GLN A 190 -12.83 -12.73 -38.74
N ARG A 191 -13.39 -13.82 -39.28
CA ARG A 191 -14.11 -14.86 -38.52
C ARG A 191 -13.16 -15.57 -37.54
N TYR A 192 -11.97 -15.93 -38.02
CA TYR A 192 -10.94 -16.56 -37.21
C TYR A 192 -10.52 -15.69 -36.02
N LEU A 193 -10.16 -14.42 -36.30
CA LEU A 193 -9.71 -13.48 -35.27
C LEU A 193 -10.82 -13.15 -34.24
N ARG A 194 -12.08 -13.00 -34.68
CA ARG A 194 -13.21 -12.84 -33.76
C ARG A 194 -13.40 -14.02 -32.80
N LYS A 195 -13.12 -15.22 -33.27
CA LYS A 195 -13.20 -16.43 -32.45
C LYS A 195 -12.06 -16.52 -31.45
N GLN A 196 -10.85 -16.15 -31.85
CA GLN A 196 -9.66 -16.21 -31.00
C GLN A 196 -9.57 -15.03 -30.02
N HIS A 197 -10.03 -13.86 -30.42
CA HIS A 197 -9.94 -12.62 -29.66
C HIS A 197 -11.34 -11.99 -29.45
N PRO A 198 -12.19 -12.56 -28.60
CA PRO A 198 -13.57 -12.09 -28.40
C PRO A 198 -13.64 -10.68 -27.75
N THR A 199 -12.56 -10.22 -27.14
CA THR A 199 -12.45 -8.90 -26.51
C THR A 199 -12.10 -7.78 -27.49
N LEU A 200 -11.80 -8.13 -28.76
CA LEU A 200 -11.48 -7.17 -29.80
C LEU A 200 -12.70 -6.83 -30.65
N ASP A 201 -12.87 -5.55 -30.94
CA ASP A 201 -13.78 -5.06 -31.99
C ASP A 201 -13.04 -5.10 -33.34
N ILE A 202 -13.46 -6.01 -34.21
CA ILE A 202 -12.79 -6.28 -35.49
C ILE A 202 -13.69 -5.83 -36.64
N ARG A 203 -13.27 -4.76 -37.33
CA ARG A 203 -14.01 -4.15 -38.45
C ARG A 203 -13.16 -4.18 -39.73
N ALA A 204 -13.81 -4.45 -40.85
CA ALA A 204 -13.22 -4.26 -42.17
C ALA A 204 -13.26 -2.76 -42.49
N ILE A 205 -12.11 -2.20 -42.87
CA ILE A 205 -11.96 -0.80 -43.32
C ILE A 205 -11.97 -0.72 -44.85
N SER A 206 -11.38 -1.74 -45.49
CA SER A 206 -11.35 -1.88 -46.93
C SER A 206 -11.37 -3.36 -47.31
N ASP A 207 -11.36 -3.66 -48.62
CA ASP A 207 -11.47 -5.03 -49.16
C ASP A 207 -10.34 -5.97 -48.70
N ASN A 208 -9.23 -5.43 -48.19
CA ASN A 208 -8.09 -6.21 -47.73
C ASN A 208 -7.58 -5.78 -46.35
N THR A 209 -8.27 -4.89 -45.63
CA THR A 209 -7.76 -4.30 -44.39
C THR A 209 -8.74 -4.43 -43.25
N LEU A 210 -8.26 -4.97 -42.14
CA LEU A 210 -8.98 -5.09 -40.86
C LEU A 210 -8.44 -4.09 -39.85
N SER A 211 -9.34 -3.44 -39.11
CA SER A 211 -9.04 -2.71 -37.89
C SER A 211 -9.43 -3.57 -36.68
N LEU A 212 -8.48 -3.71 -35.75
CA LEU A 212 -8.66 -4.41 -34.49
C LEU A 212 -8.46 -3.40 -33.37
N ALA A 213 -9.51 -3.15 -32.60
CA ALA A 213 -9.47 -2.28 -31.43
C ALA A 213 -9.95 -3.06 -30.19
N LEU A 214 -9.44 -2.70 -29.02
CA LEU A 214 -10.02 -3.20 -27.78
C LEU A 214 -11.44 -2.64 -27.63
N SER A 215 -12.40 -3.47 -27.22
CA SER A 215 -13.73 -2.98 -26.85
C SER A 215 -13.62 -2.04 -25.64
N ASP A 216 -14.61 -1.15 -25.44
CA ASP A 216 -14.62 -0.24 -24.27
C ASP A 216 -14.55 -0.99 -22.93
N ALA A 217 -15.20 -2.15 -22.84
CA ALA A 217 -15.12 -3.02 -21.68
C ALA A 217 -13.69 -3.56 -21.47
N ALA A 218 -13.05 -4.02 -22.54
CA ALA A 218 -11.67 -4.53 -22.49
C ALA A 218 -10.64 -3.42 -22.21
N LEU A 219 -10.88 -2.20 -22.67
CA LEU A 219 -10.06 -1.03 -22.34
C LEU A 219 -10.14 -0.69 -20.85
N ASN A 220 -11.35 -0.70 -20.29
CA ASN A 220 -11.54 -0.44 -18.87
C ASN A 220 -10.92 -1.56 -18.01
N GLU A 221 -11.10 -2.81 -18.38
CA GLU A 221 -10.47 -3.95 -17.72
C GLU A 221 -8.93 -3.87 -17.78
N ALA A 222 -8.36 -3.50 -18.93
CA ALA A 222 -6.92 -3.32 -19.07
C ALA A 222 -6.39 -2.19 -18.16
N ARG A 223 -7.12 -1.08 -18.05
CA ARG A 223 -6.77 0.03 -17.14
C ARG A 223 -6.83 -0.41 -15.68
N GLU A 224 -7.90 -1.07 -15.28
CA GLU A 224 -8.03 -1.57 -13.90
C GLU A 224 -6.94 -2.57 -13.55
N SER A 225 -6.67 -3.52 -14.44
CA SER A 225 -5.61 -4.50 -14.27
C SER A 225 -4.23 -3.84 -14.13
N ALA A 226 -3.93 -2.83 -14.94
CA ALA A 226 -2.66 -2.10 -14.86
C ALA A 226 -2.50 -1.38 -13.50
N ILE A 227 -3.56 -0.78 -12.97
CA ILE A 227 -3.52 -0.12 -11.64
C ILE A 227 -3.33 -1.15 -10.53
N GLU A 228 -4.11 -2.24 -10.53
CA GLU A 228 -4.02 -3.29 -9.49
C GLU A 228 -2.63 -3.94 -9.47
N GLN A 229 -2.04 -4.18 -10.63
CA GLN A 229 -0.71 -4.73 -10.71
C GLN A 229 0.36 -3.73 -10.24
N ASN A 230 0.26 -2.45 -10.63
CA ASN A 230 1.15 -1.41 -10.11
C ASN A 230 1.00 -1.23 -8.59
N LEU A 231 -0.22 -1.29 -8.04
CA LEU A 231 -0.45 -1.31 -6.59
C LEU A 231 0.26 -2.48 -5.91
N SER A 232 0.17 -3.67 -6.49
CA SER A 232 0.84 -4.86 -5.95
C SER A 232 2.37 -4.70 -5.95
N ILE A 233 2.94 -4.16 -7.03
CA ILE A 233 4.38 -3.90 -7.16
C ILE A 233 4.83 -2.84 -6.16
N LEU A 234 4.08 -1.73 -6.03
CA LEU A 234 4.38 -0.69 -5.06
C LEU A 234 4.35 -1.22 -3.62
N ARG A 235 3.39 -2.10 -3.27
CA ARG A 235 3.36 -2.76 -1.96
C ARG A 235 4.63 -3.57 -1.69
N LYS A 236 5.10 -4.36 -2.68
CA LYS A 236 6.36 -5.10 -2.57
C LYS A 236 7.55 -4.16 -2.37
N ARG A 237 7.65 -3.08 -3.14
CA ARG A 237 8.73 -2.09 -3.03
C ARG A 237 8.77 -1.41 -1.66
N VAL A 238 7.61 -1.06 -1.14
CA VAL A 238 7.50 -0.46 0.20
C VAL A 238 7.90 -1.45 1.29
N THR A 239 7.53 -2.72 1.15
CA THR A 239 7.98 -3.78 2.07
C THR A 239 9.50 -3.94 2.04
N GLU A 240 10.11 -3.89 0.85
CA GLU A 240 11.58 -3.94 0.68
C GLU A 240 12.30 -2.71 1.27
N LEU A 241 11.62 -1.56 1.34
CA LEU A 241 12.10 -0.36 2.04
C LEU A 241 12.07 -0.52 3.57
N GLY A 242 11.45 -1.58 4.08
CA GLY A 242 11.30 -1.82 5.52
C GLY A 242 10.24 -0.96 6.20
N VAL A 243 9.32 -0.34 5.44
CA VAL A 243 8.26 0.50 6.00
C VAL A 243 7.08 -0.36 6.41
N ALA A 244 6.89 -0.53 7.72
CA ALA A 244 5.92 -1.47 8.27
C ALA A 244 4.45 -1.03 8.13
N GLU A 245 4.17 0.28 8.09
CA GLU A 245 2.80 0.83 8.18
C GLU A 245 2.44 1.74 6.99
N ALA A 246 2.97 1.42 5.82
CA ALA A 246 2.67 2.19 4.62
C ALA A 246 1.21 2.04 4.18
N VAL A 247 0.61 3.15 3.74
CA VAL A 247 -0.72 3.15 3.13
C VAL A 247 -0.56 3.32 1.62
N ILE A 248 -1.02 2.32 0.87
CA ILE A 248 -0.98 2.35 -0.59
C ILE A 248 -2.39 2.10 -1.10
N GLN A 249 -2.96 3.09 -1.75
CA GLN A 249 -4.36 3.03 -2.20
C GLN A 249 -4.57 3.76 -3.53
N ARG A 250 -5.54 3.27 -4.29
CA ARG A 250 -6.01 3.93 -5.51
C ARG A 250 -6.73 5.23 -5.17
N GLN A 251 -6.49 6.27 -5.97
CA GLN A 251 -7.20 7.54 -5.92
C GLN A 251 -7.72 7.91 -7.31
N GLY A 252 -9.02 7.78 -7.51
CA GLY A 252 -9.63 8.00 -8.83
C GLY A 252 -9.30 6.92 -9.85
N ALA A 253 -9.29 7.27 -11.13
CA ALA A 253 -9.14 6.32 -12.24
C ALA A 253 -7.67 5.91 -12.50
N GLU A 254 -6.71 6.84 -12.37
CA GLU A 254 -5.33 6.67 -12.85
C GLU A 254 -4.26 7.00 -11.80
N ARG A 255 -4.64 7.30 -10.54
CA ARG A 255 -3.71 7.74 -9.50
C ARG A 255 -3.60 6.75 -8.36
N ILE A 256 -2.41 6.73 -7.76
CA ILE A 256 -2.07 5.93 -6.59
C ILE A 256 -1.47 6.87 -5.54
N VAL A 257 -1.98 6.80 -4.31
CA VAL A 257 -1.40 7.47 -3.15
C VAL A 257 -0.53 6.46 -2.41
N VAL A 258 0.68 6.88 -2.09
CA VAL A 258 1.62 6.13 -1.25
C VAL A 258 2.00 7.01 -0.07
N GLU A 259 1.64 6.58 1.14
CA GLU A 259 2.00 7.26 2.39
C GLU A 259 2.98 6.37 3.16
N LEU A 260 4.11 6.93 3.51
CA LEU A 260 5.22 6.26 4.18
C LEU A 260 5.49 6.94 5.54
N PRO A 261 4.76 6.58 6.60
CA PRO A 261 4.97 7.14 7.92
C PRO A 261 6.37 6.80 8.44
N GLY A 262 7.02 7.77 9.09
CA GLY A 262 8.33 7.59 9.70
C GLY A 262 9.53 7.59 8.74
N VAL A 263 9.30 7.63 7.42
CA VAL A 263 10.39 7.69 6.44
C VAL A 263 11.01 9.09 6.41
N GLN A 264 12.31 9.18 6.65
CA GLN A 264 13.08 10.42 6.63
C GLN A 264 13.86 10.62 5.32
N ASP A 265 14.33 9.54 4.71
CA ASP A 265 15.03 9.57 3.42
C ASP A 265 14.02 9.51 2.27
N THR A 266 13.51 10.69 1.92
CA THR A 266 12.52 10.85 0.85
C THR A 266 13.14 10.62 -0.52
N ALA A 267 14.43 10.93 -0.70
CA ALA A 267 15.13 10.76 -1.97
C ALA A 267 15.25 9.28 -2.34
N ARG A 268 15.67 8.45 -1.39
CA ARG A 268 15.75 6.99 -1.60
C ARG A 268 14.37 6.36 -1.80
N ALA A 269 13.36 6.80 -1.05
CA ALA A 269 12.00 6.32 -1.23
C ALA A 269 11.48 6.66 -2.64
N LYS A 270 11.73 7.89 -3.10
CA LYS A 270 11.37 8.36 -4.45
C LYS A 270 12.07 7.57 -5.54
N GLU A 271 13.37 7.32 -5.38
CA GLU A 271 14.16 6.51 -6.32
C GLU A 271 13.58 5.09 -6.45
N ILE A 272 13.33 4.40 -5.35
CA ILE A 272 12.84 3.01 -5.37
C ILE A 272 11.39 2.92 -5.86
N LEU A 273 10.51 3.81 -5.41
CA LEU A 273 9.09 3.76 -5.79
C LEU A 273 8.88 4.23 -7.22
N GLY A 274 9.57 5.31 -7.62
CA GLY A 274 9.44 5.91 -8.95
C GLY A 274 10.20 5.17 -10.05
N ALA A 275 11.10 4.27 -9.70
CA ALA A 275 11.90 3.57 -10.69
C ALA A 275 11.01 2.71 -11.61
N THR A 276 11.09 3.00 -12.89
CA THR A 276 10.36 2.28 -13.95
C THR A 276 11.26 1.27 -14.65
N ALA A 277 12.42 0.96 -14.04
CA ALA A 277 13.42 0.10 -14.60
C ALA A 277 12.95 -1.35 -14.75
N THR A 278 13.19 -1.92 -15.90
CA THR A 278 12.98 -3.35 -16.19
C THR A 278 14.14 -3.90 -17.02
N LEU A 279 14.21 -5.21 -17.11
CA LEU A 279 15.16 -5.87 -18.02
C LEU A 279 14.44 -6.54 -19.17
N GLU A 280 15.05 -6.48 -20.32
CA GLU A 280 14.70 -7.28 -21.49
C GLU A 280 15.90 -8.09 -21.94
N PHE A 281 15.68 -9.36 -22.27
CA PHE A 281 16.70 -10.22 -22.85
C PHE A 281 16.45 -10.32 -24.35
N ARG A 282 17.45 -9.93 -25.15
CA ARG A 282 17.33 -9.90 -26.62
C ARG A 282 18.53 -10.57 -27.27
N LEU A 283 18.30 -11.25 -28.40
CA LEU A 283 19.40 -11.79 -29.18
C LEU A 283 20.11 -10.68 -29.96
N VAL A 284 21.41 -10.76 -30.04
CA VAL A 284 22.22 -9.85 -30.86
C VAL A 284 22.25 -10.35 -32.30
N ASN A 285 22.03 -9.43 -33.25
CA ASN A 285 22.18 -9.72 -34.66
C ASN A 285 23.67 -9.66 -35.07
N GLY A 286 24.38 -10.77 -34.93
CA GLY A 286 25.81 -10.88 -35.26
C GLY A 286 26.13 -10.75 -36.76
N ASN A 287 25.12 -10.79 -37.64
CA ASN A 287 25.31 -10.67 -39.09
C ASN A 287 25.17 -9.23 -39.58
N ALA A 288 24.79 -8.28 -38.69
CA ALA A 288 24.62 -6.88 -39.06
C ALA A 288 25.96 -6.17 -39.26
N ASN A 289 26.05 -5.36 -40.32
CA ASN A 289 27.20 -4.48 -40.52
C ASN A 289 27.11 -3.31 -39.52
N LEU A 290 28.04 -3.22 -38.58
CA LEU A 290 28.05 -2.20 -37.53
C LEU A 290 28.21 -0.78 -38.10
N ASP A 291 29.00 -0.61 -39.18
CA ASP A 291 29.19 0.71 -39.81
C ASP A 291 27.92 1.20 -40.54
N ALA A 292 27.18 0.27 -41.15
CA ALA A 292 25.88 0.57 -41.75
C ALA A 292 24.83 0.84 -40.66
N ALA A 293 24.87 0.05 -39.57
CA ALA A 293 23.97 0.20 -38.42
C ALA A 293 24.16 1.54 -37.72
N ALA A 294 25.40 2.01 -37.54
CA ALA A 294 25.71 3.32 -36.95
C ALA A 294 25.11 4.49 -37.81
N ARG A 295 24.88 4.26 -39.11
CA ARG A 295 24.20 5.20 -40.02
C ARG A 295 22.68 4.98 -40.10
N GLY A 296 22.11 4.16 -39.25
CA GLY A 296 20.67 3.87 -39.19
C GLY A 296 20.19 2.84 -40.24
N MET A 297 21.08 2.18 -40.96
CA MET A 297 20.75 1.16 -41.96
C MET A 297 20.77 -0.23 -41.28
N VAL A 298 19.63 -0.62 -40.71
CA VAL A 298 19.40 -1.94 -40.12
C VAL A 298 18.22 -2.65 -40.76
N THR A 299 18.18 -3.97 -40.66
CA THR A 299 17.03 -4.77 -41.10
C THR A 299 15.78 -4.40 -40.32
N SER A 300 14.60 -4.57 -40.90
CA SER A 300 13.32 -4.17 -40.29
C SER A 300 13.01 -4.87 -38.96
N ASP A 301 13.64 -6.03 -38.71
CA ASP A 301 13.51 -6.85 -37.49
C ASP A 301 14.56 -6.51 -36.41
N SER A 302 15.46 -5.59 -36.69
CA SER A 302 16.57 -5.23 -35.83
C SER A 302 16.58 -3.73 -35.51
N GLU A 303 17.25 -3.35 -34.43
CA GLU A 303 17.47 -1.97 -34.02
C GLU A 303 18.84 -1.80 -33.36
N VAL A 304 19.37 -0.58 -33.39
CA VAL A 304 20.65 -0.24 -32.77
C VAL A 304 20.39 0.25 -31.34
N LYS A 305 21.08 -0.35 -30.37
CA LYS A 305 21.16 0.12 -28.99
C LYS A 305 22.62 0.35 -28.63
N TYR A 306 22.87 1.08 -27.57
CA TYR A 306 24.20 1.46 -27.15
C TYR A 306 24.51 0.86 -25.77
N ASP A 307 25.77 0.46 -25.56
CA ASP A 307 26.29 0.09 -24.27
C ASP A 307 26.72 1.34 -23.47
N ARG A 308 27.14 1.18 -22.22
CA ARG A 308 27.66 2.26 -21.35
C ARG A 308 28.86 2.99 -21.93
N ASN A 309 29.59 2.34 -22.80
CA ASN A 309 30.74 2.94 -23.50
C ASN A 309 30.36 3.57 -24.84
N ASN A 310 29.05 3.76 -25.06
CA ASN A 310 28.49 4.32 -26.29
C ASN A 310 28.85 3.49 -27.56
N ARG A 311 29.07 2.18 -27.43
CA ARG A 311 29.31 1.27 -28.55
C ARG A 311 27.99 0.78 -29.11
N PRO A 312 27.77 0.86 -30.43
CA PRO A 312 26.54 0.39 -31.06
C PRO A 312 26.48 -1.15 -31.05
N ILE A 313 25.35 -1.69 -30.65
CA ILE A 313 25.02 -3.12 -30.67
C ILE A 313 23.71 -3.29 -31.42
N VAL A 314 23.67 -4.16 -32.40
CA VAL A 314 22.45 -4.44 -33.17
C VAL A 314 21.70 -5.58 -32.52
N LEU A 315 20.50 -5.30 -32.02
CA LEU A 315 19.64 -6.27 -31.36
C LEU A 315 18.43 -6.59 -32.23
N TYR A 316 17.93 -7.82 -32.14
CA TYR A 316 16.61 -8.10 -32.67
C TYR A 316 15.55 -7.36 -31.84
N LYS A 317 14.55 -6.78 -32.50
CA LYS A 317 13.47 -6.02 -31.84
C LYS A 317 12.66 -6.87 -30.85
N ARG A 318 12.50 -8.16 -31.18
CA ARG A 318 11.76 -9.09 -30.35
C ARG A 318 12.56 -9.45 -29.09
N ALA A 319 12.01 -9.11 -27.92
CA ALA A 319 12.54 -9.61 -26.67
C ALA A 319 12.33 -11.12 -26.57
N VAL A 320 13.33 -11.83 -26.06
CA VAL A 320 13.24 -13.24 -25.70
C VAL A 320 12.42 -13.38 -24.44
N LEU A 321 12.69 -12.51 -23.46
CA LEU A 321 12.07 -12.50 -22.14
C LEU A 321 12.08 -11.08 -21.60
N GLY A 322 11.02 -10.70 -20.90
CA GLY A 322 10.94 -9.46 -20.16
C GLY A 322 11.08 -9.65 -18.65
N GLY A 323 11.12 -8.55 -17.92
CA GLY A 323 11.26 -8.55 -16.46
C GLY A 323 10.05 -9.07 -15.69
N GLU A 324 8.90 -9.24 -16.35
CA GLU A 324 7.68 -9.80 -15.77
C GLU A 324 7.82 -11.24 -15.28
N HIS A 325 8.75 -12.02 -15.86
CA HIS A 325 9.05 -13.39 -15.48
C HIS A 325 10.09 -13.52 -14.35
N ILE A 326 10.60 -12.40 -13.84
CA ILE A 326 11.57 -12.40 -12.74
C ILE A 326 10.82 -12.55 -11.41
N THR A 327 11.07 -13.67 -10.72
CA THR A 327 10.46 -13.93 -9.40
C THR A 327 11.35 -13.53 -8.24
N ASN A 328 12.68 -13.58 -8.43
CA ASN A 328 13.64 -13.19 -7.42
C ASN A 328 14.90 -12.62 -8.06
N ALA A 329 15.52 -11.68 -7.36
CA ALA A 329 16.82 -11.13 -7.73
C ALA A 329 17.62 -10.80 -6.48
N SER A 330 18.92 -11.08 -6.50
CA SER A 330 19.82 -10.81 -5.38
C SER A 330 21.16 -10.26 -5.86
N SER A 331 21.62 -9.19 -5.21
CA SER A 331 22.94 -8.64 -5.48
C SER A 331 24.03 -9.50 -4.84
N GLY A 332 25.19 -9.56 -5.43
CA GLY A 332 26.33 -10.34 -4.96
C GLY A 332 27.65 -9.83 -5.51
N VAL A 333 28.70 -10.55 -5.18
CA VAL A 333 30.04 -10.32 -5.76
C VAL A 333 30.44 -11.62 -6.44
N ASP A 334 30.85 -11.52 -7.69
CA ASP A 334 31.42 -12.66 -8.42
C ASP A 334 32.74 -13.05 -7.78
N GLN A 335 32.84 -14.30 -7.35
CA GLN A 335 34.01 -14.85 -6.66
C GLN A 335 35.28 -14.87 -7.52
N ASN A 336 35.14 -14.91 -8.84
CA ASN A 336 36.27 -14.97 -9.76
C ASN A 336 36.78 -13.56 -10.15
N THR A 337 35.87 -12.63 -10.36
CA THR A 337 36.21 -11.28 -10.86
C THR A 337 36.18 -10.21 -9.79
N SER A 338 35.67 -10.52 -8.58
CA SER A 338 35.42 -9.58 -7.47
C SER A 338 34.55 -8.39 -7.88
N ARG A 339 33.75 -8.52 -8.94
CA ARG A 339 32.85 -7.47 -9.43
C ARG A 339 31.42 -7.66 -8.92
N PRO A 340 30.67 -6.58 -8.75
CA PRO A 340 29.26 -6.66 -8.41
C PRO A 340 28.48 -7.44 -9.48
N GLN A 341 27.53 -8.26 -9.04
CA GLN A 341 26.63 -9.01 -9.91
C GLN A 341 25.23 -9.09 -9.31
N VAL A 342 24.25 -9.39 -10.15
CA VAL A 342 22.88 -9.69 -9.72
C VAL A 342 22.52 -11.10 -10.19
N SER A 343 22.19 -11.97 -9.24
CA SER A 343 21.62 -13.28 -9.51
C SER A 343 20.12 -13.16 -9.71
N VAL A 344 19.58 -13.71 -10.78
CA VAL A 344 18.17 -13.62 -11.16
C VAL A 344 17.56 -15.00 -11.21
N THR A 345 16.34 -15.13 -10.68
CA THR A 345 15.53 -16.35 -10.75
C THR A 345 14.23 -16.03 -11.51
N LEU A 346 13.91 -16.86 -12.48
CA LEU A 346 12.70 -16.78 -13.29
C LEU A 346 11.60 -17.68 -12.73
N ASP A 347 10.36 -17.38 -13.11
CA ASP A 347 9.24 -18.29 -12.94
C ASP A 347 9.34 -19.51 -13.88
N SER A 348 8.40 -20.44 -13.78
CA SER A 348 8.42 -21.67 -14.57
C SER A 348 8.29 -21.40 -16.07
N GLU A 349 7.46 -20.42 -16.46
CA GLU A 349 7.23 -20.05 -17.86
C GLU A 349 8.46 -19.36 -18.45
N GLY A 350 9.00 -18.35 -17.75
CA GLY A 350 10.22 -17.66 -18.16
C GLY A 350 11.43 -18.60 -18.23
N GLY A 351 11.56 -19.54 -17.30
CA GLY A 351 12.58 -20.59 -17.32
C GLY A 351 12.46 -21.49 -18.55
N GLU A 352 11.26 -21.88 -18.94
CA GLU A 352 11.01 -22.67 -20.14
C GLU A 352 11.33 -21.88 -21.43
N ILE A 353 10.86 -20.64 -21.55
CA ILE A 353 11.15 -19.74 -22.68
C ILE A 353 12.66 -19.54 -22.81
N MET A 354 13.35 -19.22 -21.72
CA MET A 354 14.79 -19.02 -21.69
C MET A 354 15.53 -20.29 -22.10
N SER A 355 15.11 -21.44 -21.58
CA SER A 355 15.67 -22.73 -21.86
C SER A 355 15.55 -23.16 -23.35
N GLN A 356 14.36 -22.98 -23.94
CA GLN A 356 14.12 -23.27 -25.35
C GLN A 356 14.94 -22.34 -26.26
N THR A 357 14.94 -21.04 -25.94
CA THR A 357 15.65 -20.03 -26.74
C THR A 357 17.16 -20.24 -26.69
N THR A 358 17.72 -20.49 -25.49
CA THR A 358 19.18 -20.70 -25.36
C THR A 358 19.63 -22.00 -26.00
N ARG A 359 18.81 -23.06 -25.94
CA ARG A 359 19.06 -24.31 -26.65
C ARG A 359 19.16 -24.13 -28.18
N ALA A 360 18.28 -23.27 -28.75
CA ALA A 360 18.25 -23.02 -30.20
C ALA A 360 19.33 -22.02 -30.66
N ASN A 361 19.98 -21.31 -29.73
CA ASN A 361 20.92 -20.24 -30.05
C ASN A 361 22.28 -20.38 -29.33
N ILE A 362 22.74 -21.61 -29.11
CA ILE A 362 24.07 -21.88 -28.53
C ILE A 362 25.15 -21.22 -29.40
N GLN A 363 26.17 -20.64 -28.78
CA GLN A 363 27.26 -19.84 -29.37
C GLN A 363 26.85 -18.49 -29.97
N LYS A 364 25.58 -18.10 -29.87
CA LYS A 364 25.16 -16.75 -30.25
C LYS A 364 25.18 -15.80 -29.05
N PRO A 365 25.46 -14.52 -29.29
CA PRO A 365 25.42 -13.53 -28.20
C PRO A 365 23.98 -13.13 -27.88
N MET A 366 23.70 -12.97 -26.57
CA MET A 366 22.46 -12.43 -26.03
C MET A 366 22.78 -11.21 -25.17
N ALA A 367 22.02 -10.15 -25.35
CA ALA A 367 22.15 -8.89 -24.63
C ALA A 367 21.11 -8.83 -23.50
N THR A 368 21.53 -8.26 -22.37
CA THR A 368 20.66 -7.80 -21.31
C THR A 368 20.47 -6.30 -21.48
N LEU A 369 19.28 -5.90 -21.84
CA LEU A 369 18.89 -4.50 -22.07
C LEU A 369 18.20 -3.98 -20.81
N TYR A 370 18.74 -2.91 -20.25
CA TYR A 370 18.12 -2.15 -19.19
C TYR A 370 17.20 -1.10 -19.83
N VAL A 371 15.96 -1.11 -19.42
CA VAL A 371 14.91 -0.21 -19.93
C VAL A 371 14.38 0.60 -18.77
N GLU A 372 14.50 1.92 -18.86
CA GLU A 372 14.03 2.85 -17.86
C GLU A 372 13.25 3.98 -18.53
N TYR A 373 12.19 4.45 -17.87
CA TYR A 373 11.46 5.63 -18.33
C TYR A 373 11.85 6.82 -17.46
N LYS A 374 12.47 7.83 -18.05
CA LYS A 374 12.90 9.07 -17.39
C LYS A 374 12.04 10.24 -17.79
N ASP A 375 11.90 11.20 -16.89
CA ASP A 375 11.29 12.49 -17.20
C ASP A 375 12.10 13.18 -18.30
N SER A 376 11.42 13.49 -19.43
CA SER A 376 12.06 14.19 -20.56
C SER A 376 12.24 15.69 -20.34
N GLY A 377 11.73 16.22 -19.22
CA GLY A 377 11.64 17.67 -18.96
C GLY A 377 10.62 18.41 -19.84
N LYS A 378 9.88 17.68 -20.70
CA LYS A 378 8.84 18.23 -21.57
C LYS A 378 7.46 17.84 -21.03
N LYS A 379 6.49 18.73 -21.26
CA LYS A 379 5.08 18.48 -20.93
C LYS A 379 4.25 18.38 -22.18
N ASP A 380 3.21 17.56 -22.15
CA ASP A 380 2.21 17.49 -23.22
C ASP A 380 1.25 18.70 -23.18
N GLU A 381 0.30 18.76 -24.10
CA GLU A 381 -0.70 19.83 -24.18
C GLU A 381 -1.59 19.94 -22.93
N ASN A 382 -1.68 18.88 -22.14
CA ASN A 382 -2.44 18.80 -20.90
C ASN A 382 -1.58 19.11 -19.66
N GLY A 383 -0.30 19.49 -19.84
CA GLY A 383 0.64 19.77 -18.76
C GLY A 383 1.24 18.52 -18.11
N LYS A 384 1.00 17.33 -18.64
CA LYS A 384 1.53 16.05 -18.17
C LYS A 384 2.97 15.87 -18.64
N THR A 385 3.84 15.38 -17.76
CA THR A 385 5.24 15.11 -18.09
C THR A 385 5.34 13.99 -19.11
N ILE A 386 6.09 14.22 -20.18
CA ILE A 386 6.38 13.19 -21.19
C ILE A 386 7.55 12.35 -20.71
N LEU A 387 7.33 11.05 -20.54
CA LEU A 387 8.39 10.10 -20.20
C LEU A 387 9.15 9.70 -21.48
N GLN A 388 10.46 9.69 -21.38
CA GLN A 388 11.34 9.21 -22.43
C GLN A 388 11.89 7.83 -22.05
N LYS A 389 11.70 6.85 -22.94
CA LYS A 389 12.28 5.51 -22.78
C LYS A 389 13.78 5.60 -22.98
N HIS A 390 14.53 5.29 -21.94
CA HIS A 390 15.99 5.14 -21.96
C HIS A 390 16.33 3.67 -21.99
N GLU A 391 17.13 3.26 -22.98
CA GLU A 391 17.49 1.87 -23.19
C GLU A 391 19.00 1.76 -23.30
N GLU A 392 19.59 0.92 -22.46
CA GLU A 392 21.03 0.73 -22.34
C GLU A 392 21.37 -0.76 -22.28
N VAL A 393 22.34 -1.20 -23.06
CA VAL A 393 22.83 -2.58 -22.99
C VAL A 393 23.85 -2.68 -21.85
N ILE A 394 23.46 -3.34 -20.75
CA ILE A 394 24.36 -3.52 -19.59
C ILE A 394 25.29 -4.71 -19.73
N ASN A 395 24.91 -5.73 -20.47
CA ASN A 395 25.74 -6.91 -20.70
C ASN A 395 25.42 -7.57 -22.04
N VAL A 396 26.45 -8.10 -22.68
CA VAL A 396 26.35 -9.01 -23.82
C VAL A 396 27.15 -10.27 -23.51
N ALA A 397 26.47 -11.41 -23.39
CA ALA A 397 27.08 -12.68 -23.07
C ALA A 397 26.80 -13.72 -24.17
N THR A 398 27.81 -14.50 -24.52
CA THR A 398 27.64 -15.63 -25.44
C THR A 398 26.96 -16.79 -24.73
N ILE A 399 25.90 -17.32 -25.32
CA ILE A 399 25.14 -18.47 -24.80
C ILE A 399 26.04 -19.71 -24.91
N GLN A 400 26.60 -20.16 -23.80
CA GLN A 400 27.50 -21.30 -23.77
C GLN A 400 26.76 -22.64 -23.66
N GLY A 401 25.50 -22.61 -23.23
CA GLY A 401 24.69 -23.82 -23.06
C GLY A 401 23.23 -23.46 -22.80
N ARG A 402 22.42 -24.47 -22.53
CA ARG A 402 21.03 -24.32 -22.13
C ARG A 402 20.96 -23.68 -20.74
N PHE A 403 20.33 -22.52 -20.64
CA PHE A 403 20.05 -21.88 -19.35
C PHE A 403 18.81 -22.49 -18.69
N GLY A 404 18.82 -22.51 -17.37
CA GLY A 404 17.64 -22.84 -16.58
C GLY A 404 16.88 -21.59 -16.13
N SER A 405 16.20 -21.72 -15.00
CA SER A 405 15.47 -20.61 -14.36
C SER A 405 16.37 -19.65 -13.56
N GLN A 406 17.67 -19.91 -13.48
CA GLN A 406 18.61 -19.07 -12.73
C GLN A 406 19.81 -18.69 -13.59
N PHE A 407 20.20 -17.42 -13.52
CA PHE A 407 21.38 -16.86 -14.19
C PHE A 407 21.89 -15.63 -13.47
N GLN A 408 23.05 -15.13 -13.89
CA GLN A 408 23.72 -13.98 -13.28
C GLN A 408 23.91 -12.86 -14.29
N ILE A 409 23.64 -11.62 -13.85
CA ILE A 409 23.91 -10.40 -14.61
C ILE A 409 25.20 -9.81 -14.04
N THR A 410 26.20 -9.65 -14.89
CA THR A 410 27.50 -9.06 -14.57
C THR A 410 27.65 -7.72 -15.30
N GLY A 411 28.72 -6.96 -15.04
CA GLY A 411 28.96 -5.69 -15.70
C GLY A 411 28.28 -4.50 -15.01
N ILE A 412 28.02 -4.63 -13.71
CA ILE A 412 27.45 -3.59 -12.86
C ILE A 412 28.61 -2.84 -12.19
N ASP A 413 28.54 -1.49 -12.16
CA ASP A 413 29.70 -0.67 -11.77
C ASP A 413 29.90 -0.59 -10.25
N SER A 414 28.84 -0.66 -9.46
CA SER A 414 28.94 -0.55 -8.00
C SER A 414 28.06 -1.52 -7.24
N PRO A 415 28.44 -1.89 -5.99
CA PRO A 415 27.61 -2.71 -5.13
C PRO A 415 26.24 -2.08 -4.82
N ALA A 416 26.18 -0.73 -4.68
CA ALA A 416 24.96 0.00 -4.44
C ALA A 416 24.00 -0.10 -5.65
N GLU A 417 24.52 0.02 -6.86
CA GLU A 417 23.76 -0.17 -8.10
C GLU A 417 23.23 -1.59 -8.23
N ALA A 418 24.07 -2.59 -7.93
CA ALA A 418 23.66 -3.99 -7.92
C ALA A 418 22.53 -4.25 -6.91
N GLN A 419 22.59 -3.61 -5.75
CA GLN A 419 21.56 -3.71 -4.73
C GLN A 419 20.25 -3.06 -5.18
N ASN A 420 20.31 -1.84 -5.71
CA ASN A 420 19.13 -1.14 -6.22
C ASN A 420 18.47 -1.93 -7.36
N LEU A 421 19.29 -2.40 -8.31
CA LEU A 421 18.79 -3.23 -9.41
C LEU A 421 18.14 -4.53 -8.91
N ALA A 422 18.75 -5.22 -7.95
CA ALA A 422 18.18 -6.43 -7.36
C ALA A 422 16.82 -6.16 -6.68
N VAL A 423 16.69 -5.06 -5.93
CA VAL A 423 15.42 -4.64 -5.31
C VAL A 423 14.35 -4.38 -6.38
N LEU A 424 14.69 -3.63 -7.42
CA LEU A 424 13.77 -3.30 -8.51
C LEU A 424 13.28 -4.56 -9.23
N LEU A 425 14.20 -5.46 -9.58
CA LEU A 425 13.87 -6.70 -10.27
C LEU A 425 13.02 -7.64 -9.41
N ARG A 426 13.35 -7.79 -8.12
CA ARG A 426 12.62 -8.63 -7.19
C ARG A 426 11.21 -8.11 -6.92
N SER A 427 11.05 -6.81 -6.81
CA SER A 427 9.73 -6.18 -6.61
C SER A 427 8.85 -6.19 -7.86
N GLY A 428 9.42 -6.51 -9.01
CA GLY A 428 8.74 -6.62 -10.29
C GLY A 428 8.78 -5.34 -11.14
N ALA A 429 8.66 -5.53 -12.45
CA ALA A 429 8.55 -4.45 -13.41
C ALA A 429 7.15 -3.81 -13.34
N LEU A 430 7.09 -2.48 -13.31
CA LEU A 430 5.83 -1.76 -13.47
C LEU A 430 5.26 -2.03 -14.87
N ILE A 431 3.98 -2.36 -14.93
CA ILE A 431 3.31 -2.61 -16.21
C ILE A 431 3.13 -1.32 -16.99
N ALA A 432 2.77 -0.27 -16.25
CA ALA A 432 2.70 1.08 -16.75
C ALA A 432 3.68 1.96 -15.96
N PRO A 433 4.41 2.85 -16.63
CA PRO A 433 5.22 3.84 -15.94
C PRO A 433 4.38 4.68 -14.98
N ILE A 434 4.97 5.07 -13.86
CA ILE A 434 4.33 5.96 -12.88
C ILE A 434 5.14 7.23 -12.74
N GLN A 435 4.43 8.34 -12.58
CA GLN A 435 5.02 9.66 -12.34
C GLN A 435 4.61 10.16 -10.97
N ILE A 436 5.53 10.73 -10.21
CA ILE A 436 5.22 11.42 -8.96
C ILE A 436 4.71 12.82 -9.33
N VAL A 437 3.41 13.04 -9.12
CA VAL A 437 2.73 14.30 -9.43
C VAL A 437 2.81 15.27 -8.26
N GLU A 438 2.74 14.75 -7.04
CA GLU A 438 2.81 15.53 -5.81
C GLU A 438 3.67 14.79 -4.78
N GLU A 439 4.55 15.53 -4.13
CA GLU A 439 5.34 15.06 -3.00
C GLU A 439 5.08 15.98 -1.81
N ARG A 440 4.68 15.39 -0.68
CA ARG A 440 4.45 16.11 0.56
C ARG A 440 5.19 15.43 1.69
N THR A 441 6.13 16.14 2.27
CA THR A 441 6.89 15.67 3.42
C THR A 441 6.40 16.36 4.69
N ILE A 442 6.19 15.58 5.74
CA ILE A 442 5.83 16.05 7.08
C ILE A 442 6.97 15.67 8.02
N GLY A 443 7.61 16.68 8.60
CA GLY A 443 8.70 16.44 9.55
C GLY A 443 8.21 15.75 10.83
N PRO A 444 9.01 14.89 11.46
CA PRO A 444 8.64 14.23 12.72
C PRO A 444 8.29 15.21 13.85
N SER A 445 8.96 16.36 13.90
CA SER A 445 8.70 17.41 14.89
C SER A 445 7.30 18.03 14.74
N LEU A 446 6.84 18.22 13.50
CA LEU A 446 5.47 18.68 13.23
C LEU A 446 4.44 17.63 13.64
N GLY A 447 4.73 16.36 13.36
CA GLY A 447 3.87 15.26 13.80
C GLY A 447 3.73 15.22 15.32
N ALA A 448 4.83 15.28 16.06
CA ALA A 448 4.83 15.31 17.52
C ALA A 448 4.06 16.52 18.08
N GLN A 449 4.26 17.70 17.51
CA GLN A 449 3.53 18.90 17.88
C GLN A 449 2.00 18.78 17.64
N ASN A 450 1.60 18.19 16.51
CA ASN A 450 0.20 17.93 16.19
C ASN A 450 -0.43 16.97 17.20
N VAL A 451 0.28 15.93 17.61
CA VAL A 451 -0.18 14.99 18.66
C VAL A 451 -0.37 15.71 19.98
N GLU A 452 0.62 16.47 20.42
CA GLU A 452 0.55 17.20 21.70
C GLU A 452 -0.61 18.18 21.73
N GLN A 453 -0.74 19.02 20.71
CA GLN A 453 -1.85 19.97 20.60
C GLN A 453 -3.21 19.27 20.51
N GLY A 454 -3.32 18.21 19.72
CA GLY A 454 -4.56 17.43 19.59
C GLY A 454 -4.98 16.76 20.90
N LEU A 455 -4.04 16.17 21.63
CA LEU A 455 -4.31 15.56 22.93
C LEU A 455 -4.68 16.60 23.99
N GLN A 456 -3.98 17.73 24.04
CA GLN A 456 -4.31 18.84 24.94
C GLN A 456 -5.71 19.39 24.69
N ALA A 457 -6.05 19.67 23.42
CA ALA A 457 -7.37 20.15 23.04
C ALA A 457 -8.47 19.13 23.40
N SER A 458 -8.24 17.86 23.16
CA SER A 458 -9.17 16.77 23.49
C SER A 458 -9.37 16.65 25.01
N PHE A 459 -8.29 16.74 25.79
CA PHE A 459 -8.33 16.68 27.26
C PHE A 459 -9.14 17.85 27.85
N TRP A 460 -8.87 19.09 27.43
CA TRP A 460 -9.59 20.25 27.94
C TRP A 460 -11.05 20.23 27.49
N GLY A 461 -11.33 19.85 26.24
CA GLY A 461 -12.71 19.69 25.76
C GLY A 461 -13.49 18.66 26.57
N LEU A 462 -12.88 17.50 26.86
CA LEU A 462 -13.47 16.46 27.70
C LEU A 462 -13.74 16.95 29.12
N MET A 463 -12.77 17.65 29.73
CA MET A 463 -12.91 18.19 31.10
C MET A 463 -14.07 19.17 31.23
N VAL A 464 -14.23 20.07 30.26
CA VAL A 464 -15.37 21.03 30.26
C VAL A 464 -16.71 20.28 30.20
N VAL A 465 -16.81 19.26 29.36
CA VAL A 465 -18.03 18.44 29.21
C VAL A 465 -18.34 17.66 30.50
N VAL A 466 -17.34 16.99 31.10
CA VAL A 466 -17.51 16.25 32.37
C VAL A 466 -17.98 17.18 33.48
N VAL A 467 -17.32 18.31 33.66
CA VAL A 467 -17.71 19.30 34.68
C VAL A 467 -19.15 19.82 34.45
N PHE A 468 -19.48 20.14 33.20
CA PHE A 468 -20.84 20.55 32.84
C PHE A 468 -21.90 19.50 33.21
N MET A 469 -21.64 18.23 32.87
CA MET A 469 -22.56 17.14 33.13
C MET A 469 -22.77 16.90 34.63
N ILE A 470 -21.71 16.93 35.43
CA ILE A 470 -21.80 16.79 36.89
C ILE A 470 -22.62 17.95 37.50
N ILE A 471 -22.36 19.20 37.10
CA ILE A 471 -23.05 20.37 37.67
C ILE A 471 -24.52 20.37 37.27
N TYR A 472 -24.85 20.12 36.00
CA TYR A 472 -26.21 20.28 35.48
C TYR A 472 -27.10 19.05 35.77
N TYR A 473 -26.59 17.81 35.58
CA TYR A 473 -27.35 16.56 35.74
C TYR A 473 -27.01 15.79 37.02
N ARG A 474 -26.12 16.31 37.84
CA ARG A 474 -25.77 15.73 39.17
C ARG A 474 -25.44 14.24 39.10
N LYS A 475 -26.23 13.35 39.79
CA LYS A 475 -25.98 11.89 39.80
C LYS A 475 -26.12 11.26 38.41
N PHE A 476 -27.03 11.75 37.56
CA PHE A 476 -27.16 11.28 36.19
C PHE A 476 -26.00 11.76 35.32
N GLY A 477 -25.43 12.94 35.62
CA GLY A 477 -24.20 13.42 34.99
C GLY A 477 -23.04 12.48 35.24
N ILE A 478 -22.83 12.03 36.48
CA ILE A 478 -21.77 11.03 36.78
C ILE A 478 -21.98 9.72 36.00
N ILE A 479 -23.24 9.28 35.83
CA ILE A 479 -23.54 8.07 35.03
C ILE A 479 -23.18 8.30 33.57
N ALA A 480 -23.49 9.48 33.03
CA ALA A 480 -23.12 9.84 31.67
C ALA A 480 -21.59 9.92 31.47
N ASP A 481 -20.88 10.46 32.47
CA ASP A 481 -19.41 10.57 32.42
C ASP A 481 -18.74 9.20 32.48
N ILE A 482 -19.25 8.25 33.27
CA ILE A 482 -18.80 6.86 33.25
C ILE A 482 -19.02 6.22 31.87
N ALA A 483 -20.18 6.46 31.26
CA ALA A 483 -20.47 5.96 29.92
C ALA A 483 -19.59 6.63 28.86
N LEU A 484 -19.26 7.91 29.03
CA LEU A 484 -18.38 8.66 28.15
C LEU A 484 -16.93 8.11 28.20
N ILE A 485 -16.41 7.84 29.39
CA ILE A 485 -15.10 7.19 29.55
C ILE A 485 -15.12 5.80 28.91
N ALA A 486 -16.16 5.01 29.14
CA ALA A 486 -16.32 3.71 28.49
C ALA A 486 -16.39 3.84 26.95
N ASN A 487 -17.04 4.88 26.43
CA ASN A 487 -17.10 5.19 25.00
C ASN A 487 -15.69 5.41 24.42
N ILE A 488 -14.88 6.27 25.05
CA ILE A 488 -13.51 6.56 24.60
C ILE A 488 -12.66 5.28 24.64
N VAL A 489 -12.73 4.52 25.71
CA VAL A 489 -11.97 3.27 25.87
C VAL A 489 -12.35 2.25 24.78
N LEU A 490 -13.65 2.09 24.53
CA LEU A 490 -14.16 1.21 23.47
C LEU A 490 -13.72 1.69 22.10
N LEU A 491 -13.73 3.00 21.84
CA LEU A 491 -13.31 3.58 20.57
C LEU A 491 -11.82 3.32 20.33
N VAL A 492 -10.95 3.62 21.29
CA VAL A 492 -9.52 3.36 21.20
C VAL A 492 -9.24 1.85 21.04
N GLY A 493 -9.92 1.01 21.82
CA GLY A 493 -9.77 -0.44 21.71
C GLY A 493 -10.20 -0.99 20.35
N LEU A 494 -11.31 -0.50 19.81
CA LEU A 494 -11.82 -0.93 18.51
C LEU A 494 -10.95 -0.41 17.35
N MET A 495 -10.43 0.82 17.45
CA MET A 495 -9.44 1.37 16.51
C MET A 495 -8.16 0.54 16.48
N SER A 496 -7.70 0.07 17.65
CA SER A 496 -6.52 -0.79 17.76
C SER A 496 -6.74 -2.19 17.15
N LEU A 497 -7.97 -2.68 17.17
CA LEU A 497 -8.33 -4.01 16.69
C LEU A 497 -8.56 -4.04 15.17
N LEU A 498 -9.02 -2.94 14.58
CA LEU A 498 -9.41 -2.91 13.16
C LEU A 498 -8.18 -2.75 12.25
N PRO A 499 -7.91 -3.72 11.36
CA PRO A 499 -6.85 -3.59 10.37
C PRO A 499 -7.18 -2.46 9.39
N GLY A 500 -6.21 -1.56 9.17
CA GLY A 500 -6.38 -0.41 8.26
C GLY A 500 -7.01 0.84 8.88
N ALA A 501 -7.44 0.80 10.14
CA ALA A 501 -7.80 2.00 10.88
C ALA A 501 -6.52 2.75 11.31
N THR A 502 -6.38 3.99 10.85
CA THR A 502 -5.26 4.87 11.22
C THR A 502 -5.79 6.13 11.87
N LEU A 503 -5.21 6.50 13.01
CA LEU A 503 -5.52 7.77 13.66
C LEU A 503 -4.80 8.90 12.91
N THR A 504 -5.55 9.88 12.44
CA THR A 504 -5.06 11.06 11.74
C THR A 504 -5.42 12.34 12.51
N MET A 505 -4.87 13.49 12.15
CA MET A 505 -5.23 14.75 12.80
C MET A 505 -6.74 15.04 12.69
N PRO A 506 -7.39 14.92 11.51
CA PRO A 506 -8.85 14.95 11.43
C PRO A 506 -9.52 13.81 12.22
N GLY A 507 -8.88 12.65 12.35
CA GLY A 507 -9.38 11.54 13.18
C GLY A 507 -9.46 11.91 14.66
N ILE A 508 -8.49 12.64 15.19
CA ILE A 508 -8.56 13.21 16.57
C ILE A 508 -9.76 14.16 16.69
N ALA A 509 -9.97 15.04 15.71
CA ALA A 509 -11.16 15.89 15.68
C ALA A 509 -12.46 15.05 15.62
N GLY A 510 -12.46 13.92 14.92
CA GLY A 510 -13.54 12.94 14.89
C GLY A 510 -13.82 12.32 16.26
N ILE A 511 -12.78 12.02 17.05
CA ILE A 511 -12.93 11.55 18.44
C ILE A 511 -13.61 12.64 19.30
N VAL A 512 -13.14 13.88 19.23
CA VAL A 512 -13.72 14.99 19.98
C VAL A 512 -15.20 15.21 19.61
N LEU A 513 -15.51 15.12 18.33
CA LEU A 513 -16.89 15.21 17.85
C LEU A 513 -17.76 14.05 18.36
N ALA A 514 -17.23 12.82 18.35
CA ALA A 514 -17.92 11.64 18.86
C ALA A 514 -18.18 11.73 20.38
N VAL A 515 -17.27 12.33 21.13
CA VAL A 515 -17.45 12.67 22.57
C VAL A 515 -18.65 13.61 22.73
N GLY A 516 -18.72 14.67 21.95
CA GLY A 516 -19.86 15.61 21.98
C GLY A 516 -21.19 14.92 21.67
N MET A 517 -21.25 14.10 20.64
CA MET A 517 -22.46 13.34 20.27
C MET A 517 -22.85 12.28 21.30
N SER A 518 -21.86 11.67 21.98
CA SER A 518 -22.12 10.72 23.06
C SER A 518 -22.83 11.38 24.24
N VAL A 519 -22.43 12.60 24.57
CA VAL A 519 -23.07 13.38 25.63
C VAL A 519 -24.46 13.84 25.22
N ASP A 520 -24.64 14.27 23.96
CA ASP A 520 -25.96 14.71 23.45
C ASP A 520 -27.00 13.60 23.54
N ALA A 521 -26.67 12.37 23.21
CA ALA A 521 -27.56 11.23 23.39
C ALA A 521 -27.99 11.02 24.86
N ASN A 522 -27.09 11.21 25.82
CA ASN A 522 -27.40 11.13 27.22
C ASN A 522 -28.28 12.30 27.68
N VAL A 523 -28.00 13.52 27.19
CA VAL A 523 -28.81 14.72 27.46
C VAL A 523 -30.26 14.53 26.98
N LEU A 524 -30.45 14.03 25.75
CA LEU A 524 -31.78 13.73 25.22
C LEU A 524 -32.54 12.72 26.09
N ILE A 525 -31.91 11.67 26.56
CA ILE A 525 -32.51 10.70 27.45
C ILE A 525 -32.91 11.37 28.78
N PHE A 526 -32.01 12.15 29.37
CA PHE A 526 -32.26 12.76 30.69
C PHE A 526 -33.32 13.83 30.64
N GLU A 527 -33.33 14.66 29.61
CA GLU A 527 -34.39 15.65 29.42
C GLU A 527 -35.76 15.00 29.18
N ARG A 528 -35.78 13.87 28.44
CA ARG A 528 -37.03 13.12 28.29
C ARG A 528 -37.49 12.50 29.61
N ILE A 529 -36.60 12.00 30.45
CA ILE A 529 -36.94 11.54 31.80
C ILE A 529 -37.50 12.67 32.64
N LYS A 530 -36.90 13.88 32.61
CA LYS A 530 -37.41 15.06 33.32
C LYS A 530 -38.81 15.46 32.84
N GLU A 531 -39.04 15.43 31.53
CA GLU A 531 -40.34 15.70 30.92
C GLU A 531 -41.42 14.73 31.41
N GLU A 532 -41.13 13.44 31.43
CA GLU A 532 -42.06 12.42 31.91
C GLU A 532 -42.36 12.55 33.41
N ILE A 533 -41.38 12.98 34.22
CA ILE A 533 -41.61 13.32 35.64
C ILE A 533 -42.51 14.55 35.78
N ARG A 534 -42.29 15.61 34.97
CA ARG A 534 -43.14 16.82 34.97
C ARG A 534 -44.58 16.50 34.57
N ASN A 535 -44.77 15.51 33.69
CA ASN A 535 -46.08 15.00 33.28
C ASN A 535 -46.76 14.11 34.36
N GLY A 536 -46.16 14.01 35.58
CA GLY A 536 -46.73 13.30 36.71
C GLY A 536 -46.55 11.80 36.70
N ARG A 537 -45.72 11.24 35.86
CA ARG A 537 -45.43 9.79 35.84
C ARG A 537 -44.57 9.36 37.02
N PRO A 538 -44.79 8.15 37.59
CA PRO A 538 -43.92 7.59 38.62
C PRO A 538 -42.49 7.47 38.11
N VAL A 539 -41.49 7.65 38.99
CA VAL A 539 -40.06 7.67 38.65
C VAL A 539 -39.63 6.46 37.83
N GLN A 540 -40.08 5.25 38.19
CA GLN A 540 -39.71 4.02 37.45
C GLN A 540 -40.26 3.99 36.00
N GLN A 541 -41.47 4.53 35.84
CA GLN A 541 -42.10 4.63 34.51
C GLN A 541 -41.44 5.76 33.69
N ALA A 542 -41.14 6.90 34.29
CA ALA A 542 -40.46 8.02 33.67
C ALA A 542 -39.07 7.60 33.12
N ILE A 543 -38.31 6.82 33.89
CA ILE A 543 -37.04 6.25 33.41
C ILE A 543 -37.26 5.36 32.19
N SER A 544 -38.22 4.41 32.24
CA SER A 544 -38.49 3.49 31.13
C SER A 544 -38.92 4.23 29.86
N GLU A 545 -39.85 5.16 29.98
CA GLU A 545 -40.40 5.95 28.87
C GLU A 545 -39.34 6.93 28.32
N GLY A 546 -38.49 7.53 29.17
CA GLY A 546 -37.42 8.42 28.76
C GLY A 546 -36.44 7.71 27.81
N TYR A 547 -35.98 6.50 28.17
CA TYR A 547 -35.12 5.72 27.28
C TYR A 547 -35.83 5.27 26.01
N SER A 548 -37.09 4.86 26.08
CA SER A 548 -37.85 4.42 24.90
C SER A 548 -38.19 5.54 23.97
N GLY A 549 -38.59 6.71 24.52
CA GLY A 549 -38.97 7.88 23.75
C GLY A 549 -37.78 8.61 23.09
N ALA A 550 -36.61 8.59 23.74
CA ALA A 550 -35.40 9.16 23.16
C ALA A 550 -34.77 8.29 22.06
N PHE A 551 -35.06 6.98 22.04
CA PHE A 551 -34.41 6.03 21.15
C PHE A 551 -34.55 6.40 19.67
N SER A 552 -35.75 6.69 19.19
CA SER A 552 -35.98 7.03 17.78
C SER A 552 -35.22 8.27 17.35
N SER A 553 -35.26 9.34 18.18
CA SER A 553 -34.54 10.58 17.87
C SER A 553 -33.04 10.39 17.84
N ILE A 554 -32.47 9.62 18.78
CA ILE A 554 -31.04 9.30 18.82
C ILE A 554 -30.66 8.45 17.61
N PHE A 555 -31.47 7.44 17.26
CA PHE A 555 -31.20 6.57 16.13
C PHE A 555 -31.23 7.33 14.80
N ASP A 556 -32.27 8.13 14.57
CA ASP A 556 -32.44 8.88 13.31
C ASP A 556 -31.33 9.91 13.08
N ALA A 557 -30.97 10.67 14.13
CA ALA A 557 -29.89 11.65 14.06
C ALA A 557 -28.54 11.00 13.77
N ASN A 558 -28.23 9.90 14.47
CA ASN A 558 -26.96 9.18 14.31
C ASN A 558 -26.88 8.41 12.99
N LEU A 559 -28.00 7.85 12.49
CA LEU A 559 -28.04 7.17 11.20
C LEU A 559 -27.66 8.11 10.06
N THR A 560 -28.18 9.34 10.06
CA THR A 560 -27.83 10.36 9.06
C THR A 560 -26.33 10.66 9.07
N THR A 561 -25.74 10.78 10.26
CA THR A 561 -24.31 11.06 10.41
C THR A 561 -23.44 9.87 10.00
N ILE A 562 -23.87 8.63 10.30
CA ILE A 562 -23.17 7.41 9.83
C ILE A 562 -23.20 7.35 8.30
N LEU A 563 -24.33 7.63 7.65
CA LEU A 563 -24.41 7.64 6.19
C LEU A 563 -23.45 8.66 5.56
N THR A 564 -23.35 9.85 6.18
CA THR A 564 -22.37 10.88 5.78
C THR A 564 -20.93 10.38 5.95
N ALA A 565 -20.63 9.73 7.06
CA ALA A 565 -19.30 9.18 7.32
C ALA A 565 -18.94 8.04 6.34
N VAL A 566 -19.90 7.18 5.98
CA VAL A 566 -19.72 6.14 4.95
C VAL A 566 -19.42 6.76 3.58
N ALA A 567 -20.13 7.82 3.20
CA ALA A 567 -19.87 8.56 1.97
C ALA A 567 -18.45 9.19 1.98
N LEU A 568 -18.04 9.80 3.10
CA LEU A 568 -16.68 10.32 3.27
C LEU A 568 -15.61 9.22 3.20
N TYR A 569 -15.88 8.03 3.73
CA TYR A 569 -14.97 6.90 3.63
C TYR A 569 -14.82 6.41 2.18
N ALA A 570 -15.90 6.37 1.42
CA ALA A 570 -15.90 5.89 0.04
C ALA A 570 -15.13 6.83 -0.90
N VAL A 571 -15.29 8.15 -0.73
CA VAL A 571 -14.68 9.17 -1.61
C VAL A 571 -13.35 9.70 -1.04
N GLY A 572 -13.18 9.66 0.28
CA GLY A 572 -12.04 10.25 0.98
C GLY A 572 -10.72 9.53 0.73
N THR A 573 -9.62 10.24 0.96
CA THR A 573 -8.25 9.71 0.93
C THR A 573 -7.54 10.03 2.24
N GLY A 574 -6.57 9.19 2.63
CA GLY A 574 -5.68 9.41 3.77
C GLY A 574 -6.38 9.97 5.02
N PRO A 575 -6.11 11.24 5.39
CA PRO A 575 -6.66 11.85 6.60
C PRO A 575 -8.20 11.86 6.68
N ILE A 576 -8.89 12.03 5.54
CA ILE A 576 -10.37 12.04 5.50
C ILE A 576 -10.94 10.65 5.82
N LYS A 577 -10.28 9.59 5.34
CA LYS A 577 -10.69 8.21 5.70
C LYS A 577 -10.51 7.95 7.20
N GLY A 578 -9.40 8.41 7.79
CA GLY A 578 -9.18 8.33 9.23
C GLY A 578 -10.31 9.01 10.01
N PHE A 579 -10.70 10.24 9.63
CA PHE A 579 -11.84 10.94 10.20
C PHE A 579 -13.15 10.15 10.07
N ALA A 580 -13.45 9.65 8.87
CA ALA A 580 -14.68 8.90 8.60
C ALA A 580 -14.77 7.62 9.46
N ILE A 581 -13.66 6.89 9.64
CA ILE A 581 -13.58 5.69 10.49
C ILE A 581 -13.83 6.06 11.95
N THR A 582 -13.11 7.04 12.50
CA THR A 582 -13.25 7.45 13.90
C THR A 582 -14.66 7.96 14.19
N LEU A 583 -15.25 8.73 13.28
CA LEU A 583 -16.61 9.23 13.39
C LEU A 583 -17.64 8.09 13.37
N SER A 584 -17.56 7.18 12.40
CA SER A 584 -18.49 6.04 12.29
C SER A 584 -18.45 5.13 13.52
N LEU A 585 -17.26 4.79 13.97
CA LEU A 585 -17.06 3.97 15.16
C LEU A 585 -17.51 4.68 16.43
N GLY A 586 -17.15 5.98 16.55
CA GLY A 586 -17.54 6.80 17.68
C GLY A 586 -19.06 6.88 17.84
N ILE A 587 -19.80 7.08 16.74
CA ILE A 587 -21.26 7.11 16.76
C ILE A 587 -21.85 5.75 17.14
N ALA A 588 -21.39 4.67 16.53
CA ALA A 588 -21.90 3.33 16.83
C ALA A 588 -21.70 2.97 18.31
N ILE A 589 -20.51 3.29 18.86
CA ILE A 589 -20.19 3.06 20.27
C ILE A 589 -20.99 4.00 21.17
N SER A 590 -21.18 5.29 20.78
CA SER A 590 -21.95 6.24 21.59
C SER A 590 -23.40 5.82 21.73
N MET A 591 -24.02 5.32 20.66
CA MET A 591 -25.37 4.76 20.73
C MET A 591 -25.44 3.57 21.69
N PHE A 592 -24.45 2.67 21.62
CA PHE A 592 -24.38 1.52 22.52
C PHE A 592 -24.21 1.94 23.99
N THR A 593 -23.26 2.84 24.28
CA THR A 593 -22.96 3.29 25.64
C THR A 593 -24.09 4.14 26.22
N ALA A 594 -24.71 5.04 25.44
CA ALA A 594 -25.81 5.88 25.90
C ALA A 594 -27.11 5.07 26.10
N ILE A 595 -27.47 4.18 25.17
CA ILE A 595 -28.75 3.47 25.25
C ILE A 595 -28.65 2.25 26.17
N THR A 596 -27.59 1.45 26.03
CA THR A 596 -27.46 0.18 26.76
C THR A 596 -26.59 0.33 28.00
N GLY A 597 -25.47 1.02 27.91
CA GLY A 597 -24.51 1.19 29.00
C GLY A 597 -25.08 2.02 30.15
N THR A 598 -25.57 3.25 29.88
CA THR A 598 -26.15 4.08 30.93
C THR A 598 -27.40 3.45 31.54
N ARG A 599 -28.23 2.80 30.71
CA ARG A 599 -29.42 2.09 31.21
C ARG A 599 -29.05 0.92 32.12
N ALA A 600 -27.96 0.23 31.85
CA ALA A 600 -27.47 -0.83 32.78
C ALA A 600 -27.09 -0.24 34.12
N ILE A 601 -26.35 0.88 34.13
CA ILE A 601 -25.95 1.57 35.37
C ILE A 601 -27.17 2.11 36.13
N VAL A 602 -28.10 2.79 35.44
CA VAL A 602 -29.34 3.33 36.02
C VAL A 602 -30.19 2.19 36.59
N ASN A 603 -30.35 1.07 35.90
CA ASN A 603 -31.07 -0.08 36.37
C ASN A 603 -30.41 -0.73 37.58
N PHE A 604 -29.08 -0.76 37.65
CA PHE A 604 -28.34 -1.25 38.80
C PHE A 604 -28.53 -0.37 40.03
N LEU A 605 -28.50 0.95 39.87
CA LEU A 605 -28.61 1.91 40.98
C LEU A 605 -30.05 2.09 41.48
N TYR A 606 -31.00 2.19 40.53
CA TYR A 606 -32.39 2.60 40.79
C TYR A 606 -33.43 1.50 40.52
N GLY A 607 -33.07 0.44 39.79
CA GLY A 607 -34.00 -0.62 39.39
C GLY A 607 -34.63 -1.36 40.58
N GLY A 608 -35.96 -1.43 40.61
CA GLY A 608 -36.74 -2.12 41.61
C GLY A 608 -36.79 -1.47 43.00
N LYS A 609 -36.24 -0.25 43.15
CA LYS A 609 -36.31 0.53 44.39
C LYS A 609 -37.48 1.51 44.35
N ARG A 610 -38.14 1.76 45.51
CA ARG A 610 -39.10 2.86 45.66
C ARG A 610 -38.30 4.16 45.86
N ILE A 611 -38.42 5.06 44.90
CA ILE A 611 -37.71 6.34 44.89
C ILE A 611 -38.73 7.43 44.62
N ASP A 612 -38.81 8.38 45.52
CA ASP A 612 -39.77 9.50 45.41
C ASP A 612 -39.22 10.67 44.59
N LYS A 613 -37.90 10.88 44.56
CA LYS A 613 -37.25 11.95 43.81
C LYS A 613 -35.98 11.45 43.14
N LEU A 614 -35.78 11.81 41.84
CA LEU A 614 -34.51 11.61 41.12
C LEU A 614 -33.61 12.84 41.30
N SER A 615 -32.30 12.60 41.38
CA SER A 615 -31.30 13.66 41.35
C SER A 615 -30.78 13.76 39.89
N ILE A 616 -31.57 14.44 39.06
CA ILE A 616 -31.36 14.61 37.63
C ILE A 616 -31.50 16.08 37.24
#